data_3580cf464d77996d85e0e5a3965ef5b7
#
_entry.id   3580cf464d77996d85e0e5a3965ef5b7
#
_cell.length_a   1.000
_cell.length_b   1.000
_cell.length_c   1.000
_cell.angle_alpha   90.00
_cell.angle_beta   90.00
_cell.angle_gamma   90.00
#
_symmetry.space_group_name_H-M   'P 1'
#
loop_
_entity.id
_entity.type
_entity.pdbx_description
1 polymer ?
#
loop_
_entity_poly.entity_id
_entity_poly.type
_entity_poly.pdbx_seq_one_letter_code
_entity_poly.pdbx_strand_id
1 'polypeptide(L)'
;MRKYWIGVSGLIGLLAIVFLLALIPRQNFGRQQKPIRVVASLDFYGEVAQEVAGKYGQVTTIINSAAVDPHDYQPGTQQAHEMGTANLVIQNGLGYDHWLTKLVQGSSNNRVTTIDVARQVAGMKAGDNEHVWYQPTTIKRLTQQLADQYSKLDPAHATYYHRRARAYLQSLQPLDQTIAQAKRGVGTKRAVAVSEPVFDYALTNLGYQVVDSHFAKAVEDGSDPSPQDIAALQAAIKNHQIAFFVENAQADDRVVNNLVQLARQHGVPVLKVTESKPNGLSYEQWMTKQYQQLIRIQEKED
;
A
#
# COMPACT_ATOMS: atom_id res chain seq x y z
N MET A 1 44.05 64.90 28.32
CA MET A 1 44.13 63.40 28.57
C MET A 1 42.80 62.69 28.84
N ARG A 2 41.66 63.40 28.88
CA ARG A 2 40.35 62.79 29.23
C ARG A 2 39.56 62.21 28.02
N LYS A 3 39.94 62.50 26.75
CA LYS A 3 39.20 62.07 25.54
C LYS A 3 39.55 60.67 25.05
N TYR A 4 40.70 60.09 25.42
CA TYR A 4 41.11 58.78 24.98
C TYR A 4 40.56 57.61 25.80
N TRP A 5 40.12 57.87 27.04
CA TRP A 5 39.57 56.83 27.93
C TRP A 5 38.20 56.38 27.58
N ILE A 6 37.37 57.24 26.96
CA ILE A 6 36.02 56.89 26.53
C ILE A 6 36.02 55.93 25.35
N GLY A 7 37.02 56.06 24.46
CA GLY A 7 37.14 55.17 23.28
C GLY A 7 37.57 53.75 23.63
N VAL A 8 38.50 53.62 24.62
CA VAL A 8 39.00 52.30 25.03
C VAL A 8 37.96 51.49 25.83
N SER A 9 37.20 52.14 26.67
CA SER A 9 36.09 51.49 27.44
C SER A 9 34.96 51.00 26.53
N GLY A 10 34.64 51.72 25.45
CA GLY A 10 33.66 51.33 24.45
C GLY A 10 34.11 50.13 23.61
N LEU A 11 35.40 50.09 23.27
CA LEU A 11 35.99 48.98 22.47
C LEU A 11 36.01 47.66 23.29
N ILE A 12 36.37 47.74 24.58
CA ILE A 12 36.41 46.60 25.51
C ILE A 12 34.97 46.06 25.72
N GLY A 13 33.96 46.95 25.88
CA GLY A 13 32.58 46.57 25.98
C GLY A 13 32.06 45.84 24.74
N LEU A 14 32.42 46.31 23.54
CA LEU A 14 32.02 45.70 22.27
C LEU A 14 32.69 44.33 22.08
N LEU A 15 33.97 44.20 22.43
CA LEU A 15 34.70 42.92 22.39
C LEU A 15 34.11 41.89 23.37
N ALA A 16 33.71 42.32 24.56
CA ALA A 16 33.07 41.46 25.57
C ALA A 16 31.69 40.94 25.08
N ILE A 17 30.89 41.79 24.42
CA ILE A 17 29.59 41.39 23.82
C ILE A 17 29.81 40.42 22.69
N VAL A 18 30.79 40.64 21.82
CA VAL A 18 31.10 39.71 20.70
C VAL A 18 31.59 38.37 21.26
N PHE A 19 32.41 38.39 22.32
CA PHE A 19 32.88 37.17 22.98
C PHE A 19 31.76 36.40 23.68
N LEU A 20 30.81 37.09 24.34
CA LEU A 20 29.61 36.50 24.93
C LEU A 20 28.67 35.93 23.89
N LEU A 21 28.50 36.55 22.73
CA LEU A 21 27.73 36.03 21.59
C LEU A 21 28.40 34.82 20.95
N ALA A 22 29.73 34.70 21.00
CA ALA A 22 30.48 33.53 20.52
C ALA A 22 30.38 32.33 21.47
N LEU A 23 30.06 32.55 22.75
CA LEU A 23 29.83 31.50 23.74
C LEU A 23 28.39 30.97 23.76
N ILE A 24 27.46 31.62 23.07
CA ILE A 24 26.12 31.04 22.87
C ILE A 24 26.31 29.77 22.07
N PRO A 25 26.01 28.58 22.62
CA PRO A 25 26.07 27.38 21.87
C PRO A 25 25.14 27.58 20.64
N ARG A 26 25.75 27.67 19.46
CA ARG A 26 25.00 27.61 18.24
C ARG A 26 24.24 26.28 18.31
N GLN A 27 22.96 26.35 18.67
CA GLN A 27 22.06 25.25 18.44
C GLN A 27 22.17 25.01 16.91
N ASN A 28 22.99 24.03 16.57
CA ASN A 28 22.92 23.45 15.25
C ASN A 28 21.47 22.98 15.12
N PHE A 29 20.63 23.79 14.48
CA PHE A 29 19.46 23.29 13.79
C PHE A 29 19.98 22.39 12.67
N GLY A 30 20.70 21.33 13.08
CA GLY A 30 21.14 20.28 12.20
C GLY A 30 19.89 19.76 11.55
N ARG A 31 19.82 19.79 10.26
CA ARG A 31 18.83 19.04 9.48
C ARG A 31 18.67 17.71 10.21
N GLN A 32 17.53 17.51 10.85
CA GLN A 32 17.27 16.28 11.62
C GLN A 32 17.55 15.13 10.64
N GLN A 33 18.65 14.41 10.87
CA GLN A 33 19.00 13.31 10.00
C GLN A 33 17.82 12.33 10.04
N LYS A 34 17.30 12.00 8.90
CA LYS A 34 16.28 10.98 8.76
C LYS A 34 17.00 9.65 8.48
N PRO A 35 17.29 8.86 9.54
CA PRO A 35 18.08 7.64 9.43
C PRO A 35 17.36 6.57 8.62
N ILE A 36 16.03 6.63 8.57
CA ILE A 36 15.20 5.69 7.82
C ILE A 36 14.90 6.28 6.43
N ARG A 37 15.45 5.67 5.39
CA ARG A 37 15.17 6.02 3.99
C ARG A 37 14.59 4.81 3.27
N VAL A 38 13.32 4.93 2.90
CA VAL A 38 12.54 3.84 2.31
C VAL A 38 12.16 4.17 0.88
N VAL A 39 12.28 3.19 0.01
CA VAL A 39 11.64 3.20 -1.31
C VAL A 39 10.57 2.12 -1.31
N ALA A 40 9.32 2.49 -1.58
CA ALA A 40 8.20 1.56 -1.72
C ALA A 40 7.71 1.54 -3.17
N SER A 41 7.36 0.37 -3.68
CA SER A 41 6.76 0.25 -5.02
C SER A 41 5.43 0.99 -5.09
N LEU A 42 4.56 0.79 -4.11
CA LEU A 42 3.15 1.21 -4.11
C LEU A 42 2.88 2.19 -2.97
N ASP A 43 1.93 3.08 -3.19
CA ASP A 43 1.63 4.19 -2.28
C ASP A 43 1.04 3.72 -0.93
N PHE A 44 0.25 2.65 -0.90
CA PHE A 44 -0.27 2.11 0.35
C PHE A 44 0.82 1.42 1.19
N TYR A 45 1.87 0.84 0.59
CA TYR A 45 3.06 0.39 1.32
C TYR A 45 3.89 1.58 1.81
N GLY A 46 4.01 2.63 0.98
CA GLY A 46 4.66 3.89 1.36
C GLY A 46 3.95 4.57 2.53
N GLU A 47 2.61 4.54 2.56
CA GLU A 47 1.80 5.05 3.68
C GLU A 47 2.17 4.35 4.99
N VAL A 48 2.14 3.02 5.02
CA VAL A 48 2.51 2.23 6.21
C VAL A 48 3.93 2.54 6.65
N ALA A 49 4.87 2.59 5.69
CA ALA A 49 6.26 2.90 5.95
C ALA A 49 6.43 4.28 6.58
N GLN A 50 5.76 5.31 6.05
CA GLN A 50 5.82 6.67 6.57
C GLN A 50 5.14 6.80 7.94
N GLU A 51 4.02 6.11 8.15
CA GLU A 51 3.32 6.12 9.43
C GLU A 51 4.18 5.54 10.55
N VAL A 52 4.91 4.46 10.30
CA VAL A 52 5.81 3.84 11.28
C VAL A 52 7.09 4.67 11.48
N ALA A 53 7.71 5.14 10.40
CA ALA A 53 8.95 5.92 10.46
C ALA A 53 8.75 7.32 11.06
N GLY A 54 7.61 7.95 10.82
CA GLY A 54 7.25 9.27 11.31
C GLY A 54 8.30 10.32 10.95
N LYS A 55 8.70 11.12 11.93
CA LYS A 55 9.66 12.22 11.71
C LYS A 55 11.09 11.77 11.41
N TYR A 56 11.42 10.53 11.72
CA TYR A 56 12.77 9.97 11.48
C TYR A 56 12.91 9.27 10.12
N GLY A 57 11.82 9.19 9.34
CA GLY A 57 11.81 8.58 8.03
C GLY A 57 11.68 9.57 6.88
N GLN A 58 12.26 9.18 5.76
CA GLN A 58 11.98 9.71 4.44
C GLN A 58 11.52 8.54 3.59
N VAL A 59 10.28 8.58 3.12
CA VAL A 59 9.70 7.52 2.31
C VAL A 59 9.42 8.07 0.92
N THR A 60 9.96 7.40 -0.08
CA THR A 60 9.66 7.66 -1.50
C THR A 60 8.79 6.53 -2.01
N THR A 61 7.63 6.87 -2.55
CA THR A 61 6.75 5.92 -3.24
C THR A 61 6.92 6.10 -4.73
N ILE A 62 7.16 5.00 -5.45
CA ILE A 62 7.41 5.06 -6.89
C ILE A 62 6.10 5.20 -7.66
N ILE A 63 5.14 4.31 -7.42
CA ILE A 63 3.80 4.40 -8.01
C ILE A 63 2.86 5.02 -6.97
N ASN A 64 2.40 6.25 -7.26
CA ASN A 64 1.55 7.04 -6.39
C ASN A 64 0.27 7.53 -7.10
N SER A 65 -0.08 6.90 -8.20
CA SER A 65 -1.26 7.21 -9.00
C SER A 65 -2.00 5.93 -9.37
N ALA A 66 -3.29 5.89 -9.10
CA ALA A 66 -4.17 4.80 -9.47
C ALA A 66 -4.35 4.60 -11.00
N ALA A 67 -3.83 5.53 -11.81
CA ALA A 67 -3.86 5.43 -13.27
C ALA A 67 -2.62 4.73 -13.86
N VAL A 68 -1.66 4.34 -13.03
CA VAL A 68 -0.43 3.65 -13.45
C VAL A 68 -0.59 2.17 -13.19
N ASP A 69 -0.43 1.36 -14.22
CA ASP A 69 -0.38 -0.09 -14.10
C ASP A 69 0.98 -0.51 -13.53
N PRO A 70 1.01 -1.19 -12.36
CA PRO A 70 2.24 -1.63 -11.75
C PRO A 70 2.99 -2.72 -12.51
N HIS A 71 2.29 -3.54 -13.30
CA HIS A 71 2.91 -4.62 -14.09
C HIS A 71 3.78 -4.08 -15.23
N ASP A 72 3.33 -2.99 -15.87
CA ASP A 72 3.98 -2.39 -17.05
C ASP A 72 4.86 -1.19 -16.71
N TYR A 73 5.02 -0.86 -15.42
CA TYR A 73 5.80 0.30 -15.01
C TYR A 73 7.28 0.17 -15.37
N GLN A 74 7.83 1.24 -15.93
CA GLN A 74 9.26 1.34 -16.27
C GLN A 74 9.91 2.47 -15.47
N PRO A 75 10.81 2.13 -14.51
CA PRO A 75 11.49 3.14 -13.71
C PRO A 75 12.51 3.93 -14.53
N GLY A 76 12.60 5.24 -14.26
CA GLY A 76 13.58 6.14 -14.86
C GLY A 76 14.82 6.37 -13.98
N THR A 77 15.65 7.33 -14.38
CA THR A 77 16.89 7.69 -13.68
C THR A 77 16.65 8.24 -12.27
N GLN A 78 15.51 8.90 -12.03
CA GLN A 78 15.18 9.41 -10.71
C GLN A 78 14.98 8.27 -9.71
N GLN A 79 14.24 7.21 -10.09
CA GLN A 79 14.01 6.04 -9.25
C GLN A 79 15.33 5.30 -8.96
N ALA A 80 16.24 5.24 -9.94
CA ALA A 80 17.58 4.68 -9.74
C ALA A 80 18.39 5.49 -8.72
N HIS A 81 18.29 6.82 -8.74
CA HIS A 81 18.94 7.69 -7.75
C HIS A 81 18.39 7.49 -6.33
N GLU A 82 17.06 7.43 -6.18
CA GLU A 82 16.40 7.17 -4.88
C GLU A 82 16.86 5.82 -4.30
N MET A 83 16.98 4.80 -5.14
CA MET A 83 17.46 3.47 -4.74
C MET A 83 18.90 3.54 -4.20
N GLY A 84 19.76 4.36 -4.80
CA GLY A 84 21.16 4.53 -4.36
C GLY A 84 21.32 5.02 -2.92
N THR A 85 20.28 5.68 -2.37
CA THR A 85 20.29 6.25 -1.01
C THR A 85 19.40 5.52 -0.01
N ALA A 86 18.54 4.60 -0.48
CA ALA A 86 17.64 3.84 0.36
C ALA A 86 18.39 2.89 1.30
N ASN A 87 17.86 2.66 2.50
CA ASN A 87 18.34 1.59 3.38
C ASN A 87 17.28 0.48 3.53
N LEU A 88 16.07 0.73 3.08
CA LEU A 88 15.01 -0.27 3.00
C LEU A 88 14.21 -0.09 1.71
N VAL A 89 13.85 -1.21 1.08
CA VAL A 89 12.95 -1.28 -0.07
C VAL A 89 11.76 -2.15 0.30
N ILE A 90 10.57 -1.74 -0.10
CA ILE A 90 9.33 -2.51 0.07
C ILE A 90 8.77 -2.78 -1.31
N GLN A 91 8.72 -4.06 -1.68
CA GLN A 91 8.09 -4.54 -2.92
C GLN A 91 6.93 -5.46 -2.59
N ASN A 92 5.94 -5.52 -3.49
CA ASN A 92 4.87 -6.50 -3.38
C ASN A 92 5.40 -7.91 -3.58
N GLY A 93 6.14 -8.14 -4.63
CA GLY A 93 6.64 -9.46 -5.05
C GLY A 93 5.66 -10.19 -5.96
N LEU A 94 5.89 -11.50 -6.16
CA LEU A 94 5.11 -12.41 -7.01
C LEU A 94 5.01 -12.01 -8.49
N GLY A 95 5.84 -11.10 -8.97
CA GLY A 95 5.81 -10.61 -10.34
C GLY A 95 5.17 -9.23 -10.50
N TYR A 96 4.34 -8.80 -9.57
CA TYR A 96 3.56 -7.58 -9.61
C TYR A 96 4.40 -6.31 -9.87
N ASP A 97 5.52 -6.18 -9.19
CA ASP A 97 6.45 -5.06 -9.29
C ASP A 97 7.89 -5.53 -9.60
N HIS A 98 8.00 -6.49 -10.53
CA HIS A 98 9.28 -7.12 -10.91
C HIS A 98 10.37 -6.13 -11.35
N TRP A 99 9.99 -4.97 -11.87
CA TRP A 99 10.88 -3.88 -12.24
C TRP A 99 11.64 -3.33 -11.02
N LEU A 100 11.05 -3.34 -9.81
CA LEU A 100 11.72 -2.89 -8.60
C LEU A 100 12.85 -3.85 -8.21
N THR A 101 12.63 -5.15 -8.34
CA THR A 101 13.70 -6.16 -8.16
C THR A 101 14.88 -5.90 -9.07
N LYS A 102 14.64 -5.60 -10.37
CA LYS A 102 15.69 -5.24 -11.32
C LYS A 102 16.41 -3.95 -10.93
N LEU A 103 15.65 -2.96 -10.44
CA LEU A 103 16.20 -1.68 -10.00
C LEU A 103 17.12 -1.84 -8.77
N VAL A 104 16.74 -2.68 -7.80
CA VAL A 104 17.57 -3.05 -6.64
C VAL A 104 18.86 -3.73 -7.09
N GLN A 105 18.75 -4.73 -7.97
CA GLN A 105 19.93 -5.48 -8.49
C GLN A 105 20.89 -4.61 -9.31
N GLY A 106 20.36 -3.63 -10.05
CA GLY A 106 21.16 -2.67 -10.82
C GLY A 106 21.75 -1.54 -10.00
N SER A 107 21.36 -1.41 -8.73
CA SER A 107 21.88 -0.38 -7.82
C SER A 107 23.28 -0.75 -7.31
N SER A 108 24.16 0.25 -7.17
CA SER A 108 25.45 0.10 -6.47
C SER A 108 25.29 0.01 -4.94
N ASN A 109 24.09 0.11 -4.42
CA ASN A 109 23.77 0.11 -2.99
C ASN A 109 23.66 -1.32 -2.44
N ASN A 110 24.76 -1.94 -2.10
CA ASN A 110 24.81 -3.32 -1.56
C ASN A 110 24.32 -3.45 -0.11
N ARG A 111 23.87 -2.36 0.53
CA ARG A 111 23.44 -2.35 1.94
C ARG A 111 21.93 -2.25 2.08
N VAL A 112 21.20 -2.17 0.99
CA VAL A 112 19.74 -2.07 1.02
C VAL A 112 19.12 -3.39 1.45
N THR A 113 18.20 -3.32 2.41
CA THR A 113 17.35 -4.46 2.80
C THR A 113 16.06 -4.40 1.99
N THR A 114 15.61 -5.53 1.44
CA THR A 114 14.33 -5.60 0.73
C THR A 114 13.33 -6.42 1.53
N ILE A 115 12.11 -5.90 1.69
CA ILE A 115 10.95 -6.63 2.17
C ILE A 115 10.10 -7.00 0.95
N ASP A 116 10.01 -8.28 0.66
CA ASP A 116 9.04 -8.87 -0.28
C ASP A 116 7.78 -9.19 0.52
N VAL A 117 6.76 -8.34 0.34
CA VAL A 117 5.54 -8.41 1.18
C VAL A 117 4.80 -9.71 0.97
N ALA A 118 4.65 -10.16 -0.27
CA ALA A 118 3.92 -11.40 -0.55
C ALA A 118 4.62 -12.60 0.08
N ARG A 119 5.93 -12.73 -0.08
CA ARG A 119 6.66 -13.90 0.41
C ARG A 119 6.97 -13.84 1.89
N GLN A 120 7.49 -12.70 2.37
CA GLN A 120 8.03 -12.59 3.74
C GLN A 120 6.97 -12.20 4.76
N VAL A 121 5.90 -11.49 4.33
CA VAL A 121 4.86 -10.98 5.24
C VAL A 121 3.58 -11.81 5.12
N ALA A 122 3.11 -12.05 3.89
CA ALA A 122 1.88 -12.80 3.63
C ALA A 122 2.12 -14.32 3.58
N GLY A 123 3.36 -14.79 3.37
CA GLY A 123 3.71 -16.21 3.34
C GLY A 123 3.36 -16.91 2.03
N MET A 124 3.27 -16.15 0.94
CA MET A 124 2.89 -16.64 -0.39
C MET A 124 4.06 -17.30 -1.13
N LYS A 125 3.73 -18.10 -2.13
CA LYS A 125 4.68 -18.82 -3.00
C LYS A 125 4.54 -18.35 -4.43
N ALA A 126 5.53 -18.68 -5.27
CA ALA A 126 5.44 -18.42 -6.69
C ALA A 126 4.20 -19.09 -7.30
N GLY A 127 3.43 -18.33 -8.08
CA GLY A 127 2.17 -18.74 -8.66
C GLY A 127 0.92 -18.47 -7.83
N ASP A 128 1.08 -18.03 -6.55
CA ASP A 128 -0.05 -17.53 -5.77
C ASP A 128 -0.48 -16.15 -6.28
N ASN A 129 -1.72 -15.77 -5.99
CA ASN A 129 -2.27 -14.46 -6.31
C ASN A 129 -1.48 -13.34 -5.62
N GLU A 130 -1.12 -12.32 -6.35
CA GLU A 130 -0.25 -11.23 -5.91
C GLU A 130 -0.96 -10.12 -5.14
N HIS A 131 -2.30 -10.08 -5.13
CA HIS A 131 -3.10 -9.03 -4.49
C HIS A 131 -3.17 -9.18 -2.95
N VAL A 132 -2.01 -9.42 -2.33
CA VAL A 132 -1.86 -9.77 -0.90
C VAL A 132 -2.29 -8.66 0.05
N TRP A 133 -2.38 -7.42 -0.41
CA TRP A 133 -2.87 -6.30 0.40
C TRP A 133 -4.37 -6.40 0.73
N TYR A 134 -5.10 -7.24 0.01
CA TYR A 134 -6.48 -7.58 0.30
C TYR A 134 -6.63 -8.66 1.36
N GLN A 135 -5.55 -9.33 1.76
CA GLN A 135 -5.55 -10.21 2.91
C GLN A 135 -5.53 -9.38 4.20
N PRO A 136 -6.52 -9.48 5.10
CA PRO A 136 -6.69 -8.55 6.24
C PRO A 136 -5.50 -8.50 7.21
N THR A 137 -4.63 -9.50 7.19
CA THR A 137 -3.46 -9.58 8.09
C THR A 137 -2.18 -8.99 7.51
N THR A 138 -2.08 -8.82 6.18
CA THR A 138 -0.83 -8.45 5.50
C THR A 138 -0.30 -7.09 5.96
N ILE A 139 -1.12 -6.03 5.87
CA ILE A 139 -0.71 -4.68 6.26
C ILE A 139 -0.36 -4.62 7.76
N LYS A 140 -1.08 -5.36 8.60
CA LYS A 140 -0.79 -5.42 10.04
C LYS A 140 0.56 -6.06 10.34
N ARG A 141 0.88 -7.17 9.67
CA ARG A 141 2.18 -7.84 9.80
C ARG A 141 3.31 -6.98 9.24
N LEU A 142 3.09 -6.33 8.10
CA LEU A 142 4.04 -5.39 7.52
C LEU A 142 4.34 -4.25 8.50
N THR A 143 3.32 -3.67 9.16
CA THR A 143 3.47 -2.61 10.15
C THR A 143 4.39 -3.03 11.30
N GLN A 144 4.22 -4.25 11.81
CA GLN A 144 5.07 -4.80 12.87
C GLN A 144 6.49 -5.03 12.40
N GLN A 145 6.65 -5.66 11.23
CA GLN A 145 7.97 -5.92 10.63
C GLN A 145 8.74 -4.64 10.35
N LEU A 146 8.07 -3.56 9.93
CA LEU A 146 8.69 -2.25 9.71
C LEU A 146 9.22 -1.66 11.01
N ALA A 147 8.47 -1.74 12.12
CA ALA A 147 8.95 -1.27 13.42
C ALA A 147 10.21 -2.02 13.86
N ASP A 148 10.26 -3.34 13.65
CA ASP A 148 11.43 -4.17 13.96
C ASP A 148 12.64 -3.80 13.08
N GLN A 149 12.43 -3.61 11.77
CA GLN A 149 13.50 -3.22 10.84
C GLN A 149 14.02 -1.81 11.13
N TYR A 150 13.14 -0.85 11.40
CA TYR A 150 13.57 0.50 11.76
C TYR A 150 14.32 0.53 13.09
N SER A 151 13.92 -0.30 14.05
CA SER A 151 14.63 -0.44 15.32
C SER A 151 16.05 -1.01 15.16
N LYS A 152 16.29 -1.84 14.14
CA LYS A 152 17.63 -2.34 13.80
C LYS A 152 18.47 -1.26 13.09
N LEU A 153 17.85 -0.47 12.21
CA LEU A 153 18.51 0.60 11.45
C LEU A 153 18.83 1.82 12.33
N ASP A 154 17.99 2.08 13.32
CA ASP A 154 18.10 3.23 14.24
C ASP A 154 17.69 2.83 15.67
N PRO A 155 18.58 2.13 16.40
CA PRO A 155 18.28 1.63 17.75
C PRO A 155 17.93 2.72 18.76
N ALA A 156 18.46 3.94 18.57
CA ALA A 156 18.20 5.06 19.47
C ALA A 156 16.71 5.45 19.51
N HIS A 157 15.96 5.16 18.46
CA HIS A 157 14.53 5.50 18.34
C HIS A 157 13.62 4.27 18.28
N ALA A 158 14.07 3.07 18.68
CA ALA A 158 13.30 1.83 18.62
C ALA A 158 11.92 1.95 19.30
N THR A 159 11.85 2.50 20.51
CA THR A 159 10.57 2.72 21.23
C THR A 159 9.62 3.65 20.47
N TYR A 160 10.15 4.62 19.73
CA TYR A 160 9.35 5.52 18.90
C TYR A 160 8.67 4.74 17.76
N TYR A 161 9.42 3.90 17.02
CA TYR A 161 8.87 3.13 15.91
C TYR A 161 7.79 2.15 16.36
N HIS A 162 8.01 1.41 17.43
CA HIS A 162 6.99 0.51 18.00
C HIS A 162 5.74 1.25 18.49
N ARG A 163 5.88 2.45 19.04
CA ARG A 163 4.74 3.28 19.43
C ARG A 163 3.95 3.73 18.21
N ARG A 164 4.62 4.17 17.13
CA ARG A 164 4.00 4.57 15.87
C ARG A 164 3.27 3.39 15.23
N ALA A 165 3.90 2.22 15.17
CA ALA A 165 3.27 1.00 14.66
C ALA A 165 1.98 0.66 15.42
N ARG A 166 2.00 0.72 16.75
CA ARG A 166 0.77 0.51 17.55
C ARG A 166 -0.31 1.53 17.23
N ALA A 167 0.04 2.80 17.07
CA ALA A 167 -0.92 3.84 16.69
C ALA A 167 -1.55 3.59 15.32
N TYR A 168 -0.74 3.19 14.32
CA TYR A 168 -1.24 2.83 12.99
C TYR A 168 -2.13 1.58 13.03
N LEU A 169 -1.76 0.55 13.79
CA LEU A 169 -2.62 -0.63 13.98
C LEU A 169 -3.96 -0.27 14.64
N GLN A 170 -3.98 0.68 15.56
CA GLN A 170 -5.22 1.19 16.15
C GLN A 170 -6.10 1.93 15.13
N SER A 171 -5.49 2.69 14.21
CA SER A 171 -6.24 3.38 13.15
C SER A 171 -6.91 2.44 12.14
N LEU A 172 -6.49 1.17 12.09
CA LEU A 172 -7.13 0.14 11.25
C LEU A 172 -8.36 -0.52 11.91
N GLN A 173 -8.68 -0.22 13.17
CA GLN A 173 -9.82 -0.83 13.87
C GLN A 173 -11.19 -0.61 13.17
N PRO A 174 -11.50 0.56 12.57
CA PRO A 174 -12.76 0.74 11.83
C PRO A 174 -12.86 -0.23 10.64
N LEU A 175 -11.75 -0.48 9.94
CA LEU A 175 -11.70 -1.47 8.87
C LEU A 175 -11.98 -2.89 9.40
N ASP A 176 -11.37 -3.27 10.54
CA ASP A 176 -11.63 -4.58 11.15
C ASP A 176 -13.09 -4.78 11.50
N GLN A 177 -13.74 -3.74 12.04
CA GLN A 177 -15.16 -3.76 12.36
C GLN A 177 -16.02 -3.92 11.10
N THR A 178 -15.66 -3.20 10.02
CA THR A 178 -16.36 -3.30 8.73
C THR A 178 -16.20 -4.69 8.10
N ILE A 179 -14.98 -5.27 8.13
CA ILE A 179 -14.75 -6.66 7.68
C ILE A 179 -15.58 -7.64 8.49
N ALA A 180 -15.63 -7.49 9.82
CA ALA A 180 -16.43 -8.35 10.68
C ALA A 180 -17.93 -8.21 10.40
N GLN A 181 -18.42 -7.01 10.05
CA GLN A 181 -19.81 -6.78 9.62
C GLN A 181 -20.06 -7.50 8.29
N ALA A 182 -19.22 -7.29 7.27
CA ALA A 182 -19.34 -7.97 5.98
C ALA A 182 -19.33 -9.50 6.13
N LYS A 183 -18.52 -10.03 7.04
CA LYS A 183 -18.49 -11.47 7.30
C LYS A 183 -19.78 -12.02 7.89
N ARG A 184 -20.45 -11.26 8.75
CA ARG A 184 -21.76 -11.65 9.31
C ARG A 184 -22.90 -11.57 8.29
N GLY A 185 -22.78 -10.69 7.30
CA GLY A 185 -23.77 -10.53 6.22
C GLY A 185 -23.64 -11.54 5.08
N VAL A 186 -22.76 -12.54 5.21
CA VAL A 186 -22.64 -13.59 4.18
C VAL A 186 -23.83 -14.54 4.28
N GLY A 187 -24.67 -14.51 3.25
CA GLY A 187 -25.86 -15.37 3.13
C GLY A 187 -25.54 -16.82 2.77
N THR A 188 -26.57 -17.53 2.34
CA THR A 188 -26.45 -18.94 1.92
C THR A 188 -25.80 -19.10 0.56
N LYS A 189 -26.00 -18.13 -0.36
CA LYS A 189 -25.36 -18.11 -1.68
C LYS A 189 -23.93 -17.57 -1.56
N ARG A 190 -22.95 -18.44 -1.67
CA ARG A 190 -21.54 -18.11 -1.48
C ARG A 190 -20.71 -18.06 -2.75
N ALA A 191 -21.26 -18.58 -3.87
CA ALA A 191 -20.61 -18.50 -5.16
C ALA A 191 -20.60 -17.06 -5.66
N VAL A 192 -19.44 -16.56 -6.08
CA VAL A 192 -19.24 -15.24 -6.67
C VAL A 192 -18.33 -15.36 -7.88
N ALA A 193 -18.40 -14.41 -8.78
CA ALA A 193 -17.50 -14.31 -9.91
C ALA A 193 -16.76 -12.99 -9.89
N VAL A 194 -15.58 -12.93 -10.51
CA VAL A 194 -14.70 -11.78 -10.49
C VAL A 194 -14.16 -11.49 -11.89
N SER A 195 -13.96 -10.22 -12.24
CA SER A 195 -13.32 -9.87 -13.52
C SER A 195 -11.85 -10.24 -13.54
N GLU A 196 -11.19 -10.06 -12.40
CA GLU A 196 -9.78 -10.35 -12.13
C GLU A 196 -9.65 -10.77 -10.66
N PRO A 197 -8.60 -11.52 -10.28
CA PRO A 197 -8.47 -12.07 -8.92
C PRO A 197 -8.06 -11.03 -7.86
N VAL A 198 -8.38 -9.75 -8.10
CA VAL A 198 -7.98 -8.62 -7.25
C VAL A 198 -8.52 -8.74 -5.83
N PHE A 199 -9.80 -9.14 -5.68
CA PHE A 199 -10.48 -9.16 -4.37
C PHE A 199 -10.55 -10.54 -3.72
N ASP A 200 -9.91 -11.56 -4.29
CA ASP A 200 -10.05 -12.97 -3.93
C ASP A 200 -9.69 -13.27 -2.47
N TYR A 201 -8.62 -12.67 -1.94
CA TYR A 201 -8.26 -12.86 -0.53
C TYR A 201 -9.31 -12.29 0.43
N ALA A 202 -9.93 -11.18 0.07
CA ALA A 202 -11.03 -10.61 0.83
C ALA A 202 -12.27 -11.51 0.79
N LEU A 203 -12.64 -12.00 -0.39
CA LEU A 203 -13.79 -12.90 -0.59
C LEU A 203 -13.60 -14.21 0.18
N THR A 204 -12.44 -14.84 0.06
CA THR A 204 -12.09 -16.07 0.78
C THR A 204 -12.13 -15.87 2.30
N ASN A 205 -11.59 -14.75 2.80
CA ASN A 205 -11.64 -14.43 4.23
C ASN A 205 -13.09 -14.28 4.76
N LEU A 206 -13.98 -13.75 3.94
CA LEU A 206 -15.41 -13.63 4.27
C LEU A 206 -16.14 -14.96 4.19
N GLY A 207 -15.66 -15.92 3.40
CA GLY A 207 -16.28 -17.24 3.19
C GLY A 207 -17.05 -17.38 1.87
N TYR A 208 -16.82 -16.46 0.91
CA TYR A 208 -17.27 -16.61 -0.47
C TYR A 208 -16.35 -17.55 -1.27
N GLN A 209 -16.87 -18.08 -2.37
CA GLN A 209 -16.19 -19.00 -3.29
C GLN A 209 -16.16 -18.37 -4.69
N VAL A 210 -14.99 -18.06 -5.19
CA VAL A 210 -14.80 -17.61 -6.58
C VAL A 210 -14.94 -18.82 -7.49
N VAL A 211 -15.85 -18.74 -8.49
CA VAL A 211 -16.20 -19.87 -9.36
C VAL A 211 -15.64 -19.78 -10.78
N ASP A 212 -14.95 -18.69 -11.11
CA ASP A 212 -14.45 -18.34 -12.46
C ASP A 212 -12.95 -18.02 -12.49
N SER A 213 -12.15 -18.66 -11.65
CA SER A 213 -10.72 -18.37 -11.49
C SER A 213 -9.91 -18.45 -12.80
N HIS A 214 -10.28 -19.34 -13.74
CA HIS A 214 -9.61 -19.43 -15.05
C HIS A 214 -9.92 -18.19 -15.91
N PHE A 215 -11.19 -17.75 -15.92
CA PHE A 215 -11.59 -16.53 -16.59
C PHE A 215 -10.84 -15.31 -16.03
N ALA A 216 -10.89 -15.15 -14.72
CA ALA A 216 -10.27 -14.04 -14.01
C ALA A 216 -8.76 -13.96 -14.27
N LYS A 217 -8.07 -15.10 -14.21
CA LYS A 217 -6.62 -15.16 -14.48
C LYS A 217 -6.27 -14.84 -15.94
N ALA A 218 -7.10 -15.26 -16.90
CA ALA A 218 -6.86 -14.92 -18.30
C ALA A 218 -6.98 -13.40 -18.53
N VAL A 219 -7.98 -12.76 -17.92
CA VAL A 219 -8.16 -11.30 -18.01
C VAL A 219 -6.97 -10.58 -17.39
N GLU A 220 -6.55 -10.95 -16.16
CA GLU A 220 -5.39 -10.37 -15.48
C GLU A 220 -4.10 -10.48 -16.29
N ASP A 221 -3.89 -11.62 -16.96
CA ASP A 221 -2.72 -11.85 -17.84
C ASP A 221 -2.81 -11.10 -19.18
N GLY A 222 -3.85 -10.32 -19.43
CA GLY A 222 -4.09 -9.64 -20.71
C GLY A 222 -4.35 -10.59 -21.86
N SER A 223 -4.77 -11.84 -21.57
CA SER A 223 -5.10 -12.86 -22.57
C SER A 223 -6.61 -13.00 -22.75
N ASP A 224 -7.05 -13.45 -23.93
CA ASP A 224 -8.46 -13.69 -24.17
C ASP A 224 -8.96 -14.90 -23.35
N PRO A 225 -10.00 -14.76 -22.50
CA PRO A 225 -10.61 -15.89 -21.80
C PRO A 225 -11.20 -16.90 -22.80
N SER A 226 -11.22 -18.18 -22.44
CA SER A 226 -11.75 -19.21 -23.31
C SER A 226 -13.25 -19.02 -23.58
N PRO A 227 -13.76 -19.35 -24.77
CA PRO A 227 -15.20 -19.32 -25.06
C PRO A 227 -16.03 -20.15 -24.06
N GLN A 228 -15.46 -21.23 -23.51
CA GLN A 228 -16.10 -22.07 -22.51
C GLN A 228 -16.24 -21.35 -21.18
N ASP A 229 -15.20 -20.65 -20.72
CA ASP A 229 -15.25 -19.89 -19.46
C ASP A 229 -16.23 -18.72 -19.57
N ILE A 230 -16.24 -18.02 -20.72
CA ILE A 230 -17.21 -16.95 -20.98
C ILE A 230 -18.65 -17.50 -20.96
N ALA A 231 -18.91 -18.62 -21.64
CA ALA A 231 -20.24 -19.22 -21.69
C ALA A 231 -20.70 -19.71 -20.30
N ALA A 232 -19.80 -20.31 -19.51
CA ALA A 232 -20.08 -20.75 -18.15
C ALA A 232 -20.44 -19.56 -17.25
N LEU A 233 -19.68 -18.47 -17.31
CA LEU A 233 -19.94 -17.27 -16.53
C LEU A 233 -21.26 -16.58 -16.94
N GLN A 234 -21.54 -16.49 -18.25
CA GLN A 234 -22.83 -16.01 -18.74
C GLN A 234 -24.01 -16.84 -18.22
N ALA A 235 -23.86 -18.17 -18.20
CA ALA A 235 -24.89 -19.07 -17.67
C ALA A 235 -25.06 -18.86 -16.15
N ALA A 236 -23.96 -18.73 -15.39
CA ALA A 236 -24.00 -18.47 -13.96
C ALA A 236 -24.73 -17.16 -13.62
N ILE A 237 -24.52 -16.11 -14.40
CA ILE A 237 -25.22 -14.82 -14.27
C ILE A 237 -26.71 -14.99 -14.59
N LYS A 238 -27.06 -15.55 -15.75
CA LYS A 238 -28.45 -15.69 -16.23
C LYS A 238 -29.31 -16.56 -15.31
N ASN A 239 -28.68 -17.57 -14.70
CA ASN A 239 -29.37 -18.52 -13.82
C ASN A 239 -29.26 -18.14 -12.33
N HIS A 240 -28.78 -16.94 -11.99
CA HIS A 240 -28.58 -16.47 -10.62
C HIS A 240 -27.80 -17.45 -9.73
N GLN A 241 -26.79 -18.10 -10.30
CA GLN A 241 -25.93 -19.06 -9.58
C GLN A 241 -24.85 -18.37 -8.73
N ILE A 242 -24.55 -17.09 -8.98
CA ILE A 242 -23.63 -16.27 -8.20
C ILE A 242 -24.40 -15.22 -7.39
N ALA A 243 -23.90 -14.89 -6.20
CA ALA A 243 -24.44 -13.84 -5.35
C ALA A 243 -24.23 -12.45 -5.97
N PHE A 244 -23.02 -12.18 -6.45
CA PHE A 244 -22.65 -10.94 -7.13
C PHE A 244 -21.46 -11.17 -8.05
N PHE A 245 -21.23 -10.20 -8.94
CA PHE A 245 -20.05 -10.12 -9.79
C PHE A 245 -19.11 -9.01 -9.28
N VAL A 246 -17.81 -9.28 -9.16
CA VAL A 246 -16.81 -8.29 -8.76
C VAL A 246 -16.12 -7.73 -10.00
N GLU A 247 -16.20 -6.41 -10.17
CA GLU A 247 -15.57 -5.66 -11.27
C GLU A 247 -14.34 -4.91 -10.74
N ASN A 248 -13.14 -5.17 -11.30
CA ASN A 248 -12.03 -4.24 -11.18
C ASN A 248 -12.36 -3.00 -12.01
N ALA A 249 -12.65 -1.87 -11.32
CA ALA A 249 -13.09 -0.65 -11.99
C ALA A 249 -11.95 0.10 -12.73
N GLN A 250 -10.72 -0.40 -12.63
CA GLN A 250 -9.53 0.18 -13.28
C GLN A 250 -9.15 -0.57 -14.57
N ALA A 251 -9.66 -1.79 -14.76
CA ALA A 251 -9.49 -2.53 -15.99
C ALA A 251 -10.55 -2.12 -17.03
N ASP A 252 -10.11 -1.88 -18.26
CA ASP A 252 -11.00 -1.61 -19.41
C ASP A 252 -10.92 -2.78 -20.40
N ASP A 253 -11.67 -3.85 -20.10
CA ASP A 253 -11.79 -5.02 -20.95
C ASP A 253 -13.20 -5.15 -21.54
N ARG A 254 -13.31 -5.37 -22.86
CA ARG A 254 -14.60 -5.45 -23.56
C ARG A 254 -15.43 -6.66 -23.13
N VAL A 255 -14.80 -7.80 -22.85
CA VAL A 255 -15.50 -9.02 -22.43
C VAL A 255 -16.04 -8.80 -21.02
N VAL A 256 -15.23 -8.24 -20.12
CA VAL A 256 -15.65 -7.86 -18.77
C VAL A 256 -16.81 -6.87 -18.81
N ASN A 257 -16.71 -5.81 -19.60
CA ASN A 257 -17.78 -4.82 -19.75
C ASN A 257 -19.12 -5.44 -20.21
N ASN A 258 -19.08 -6.40 -21.13
CA ASN A 258 -20.28 -7.13 -21.58
C ASN A 258 -20.86 -8.01 -20.44
N LEU A 259 -20.03 -8.67 -19.64
CA LEU A 259 -20.49 -9.47 -18.50
C LEU A 259 -21.06 -8.62 -17.37
N VAL A 260 -20.48 -7.47 -17.10
CA VAL A 260 -21.00 -6.46 -16.16
C VAL A 260 -22.39 -5.98 -16.61
N GLN A 261 -22.53 -5.69 -17.90
CA GLN A 261 -23.83 -5.32 -18.47
C GLN A 261 -24.85 -6.46 -18.34
N LEU A 262 -24.47 -7.69 -18.65
CA LEU A 262 -25.28 -8.88 -18.51
C LEU A 262 -25.74 -9.08 -17.06
N ALA A 263 -24.82 -8.96 -16.09
CA ALA A 263 -25.13 -9.05 -14.67
C ALA A 263 -26.21 -8.04 -14.27
N ARG A 264 -26.06 -6.78 -14.68
CA ARG A 264 -27.06 -5.72 -14.41
C ARG A 264 -28.41 -6.01 -15.05
N GLN A 265 -28.43 -6.51 -16.30
CA GLN A 265 -29.69 -6.86 -17.01
C GLN A 265 -30.44 -8.00 -16.31
N HIS A 266 -29.71 -8.93 -15.70
CA HIS A 266 -30.29 -10.06 -14.98
C HIS A 266 -30.46 -9.80 -13.47
N GLY A 267 -30.23 -8.56 -12.99
CA GLY A 267 -30.40 -8.22 -11.56
C GLY A 267 -29.35 -8.83 -10.64
N VAL A 268 -28.23 -9.34 -11.17
CA VAL A 268 -27.09 -9.78 -10.38
C VAL A 268 -26.30 -8.54 -9.94
N PRO A 269 -26.10 -8.32 -8.63
CA PRO A 269 -25.35 -7.16 -8.14
C PRO A 269 -23.92 -7.12 -8.66
N VAL A 270 -23.37 -5.91 -8.88
CA VAL A 270 -21.98 -5.70 -9.28
C VAL A 270 -21.26 -4.93 -8.17
N LEU A 271 -20.25 -5.57 -7.58
CA LEU A 271 -19.34 -4.95 -6.61
C LEU A 271 -18.16 -4.35 -7.37
N LYS A 272 -17.99 -3.02 -7.26
CA LYS A 272 -16.83 -2.35 -7.85
C LYS A 272 -15.69 -2.29 -6.84
N VAL A 273 -14.53 -2.80 -7.22
CA VAL A 273 -13.28 -2.71 -6.47
C VAL A 273 -12.22 -2.01 -7.31
N THR A 274 -11.12 -1.62 -6.69
CA THR A 274 -9.97 -1.05 -7.38
C THR A 274 -8.70 -1.75 -6.93
N GLU A 275 -7.82 -2.06 -7.84
CA GLU A 275 -6.54 -2.71 -7.58
C GLU A 275 -5.54 -1.75 -6.94
N SER A 276 -5.47 -0.52 -7.46
CA SER A 276 -4.63 0.54 -6.92
C SER A 276 -5.44 1.49 -6.03
N LYS A 277 -4.80 2.02 -5.00
CA LYS A 277 -5.44 2.92 -4.03
C LYS A 277 -5.82 4.25 -4.69
N PRO A 278 -7.09 4.68 -4.63
CA PRO A 278 -7.51 5.97 -5.16
C PRO A 278 -6.81 7.14 -4.45
N ASN A 279 -6.47 8.17 -5.21
CA ASN A 279 -5.80 9.35 -4.70
C ASN A 279 -6.58 10.00 -3.53
N GLY A 280 -5.86 10.46 -2.52
CA GLY A 280 -6.43 11.17 -1.37
C GLY A 280 -7.09 10.29 -0.32
N LEU A 281 -7.11 8.98 -0.48
CA LEU A 281 -7.57 8.04 0.54
C LEU A 281 -6.38 7.42 1.29
N SER A 282 -6.58 7.11 2.58
CA SER A 282 -5.71 6.18 3.29
C SER A 282 -6.05 4.73 2.89
N TYR A 283 -5.14 3.80 3.20
CA TYR A 283 -5.41 2.36 3.03
C TYR A 283 -6.68 1.92 3.75
N GLU A 284 -6.84 2.37 5.00
CA GLU A 284 -8.04 2.08 5.81
C GLU A 284 -9.31 2.57 5.12
N GLN A 285 -9.34 3.83 4.66
CA GLN A 285 -10.49 4.43 4.01
C GLN A 285 -10.83 3.74 2.68
N TRP A 286 -9.81 3.39 1.90
CA TRP A 286 -9.96 2.69 0.63
C TRP A 286 -10.61 1.33 0.84
N MET A 287 -10.05 0.49 1.71
CA MET A 287 -10.58 -0.84 2.02
C MET A 287 -11.99 -0.74 2.63
N THR A 288 -12.19 0.13 3.61
CA THR A 288 -13.50 0.33 4.25
C THR A 288 -14.60 0.67 3.24
N LYS A 289 -14.33 1.54 2.26
CA LYS A 289 -15.30 1.88 1.22
C LYS A 289 -15.70 0.67 0.39
N GLN A 290 -14.78 -0.21 0.04
CA GLN A 290 -15.06 -1.40 -0.76
C GLN A 290 -15.90 -2.42 0.04
N TYR A 291 -15.53 -2.70 1.28
CA TYR A 291 -16.34 -3.55 2.15
C TYR A 291 -17.73 -2.97 2.45
N GLN A 292 -17.88 -1.65 2.60
CA GLN A 292 -19.18 -1.01 2.73
C GLN A 292 -20.05 -1.15 1.48
N GLN A 293 -19.46 -1.17 0.28
CA GLN A 293 -20.22 -1.48 -0.94
C GLN A 293 -20.73 -2.93 -0.92
N LEU A 294 -19.88 -3.87 -0.50
CA LEU A 294 -20.28 -5.27 -0.34
C LEU A 294 -21.43 -5.43 0.67
N ILE A 295 -21.33 -4.79 1.84
CA ILE A 295 -22.40 -4.81 2.86
C ILE A 295 -23.72 -4.32 2.28
N ARG A 296 -23.74 -3.25 1.49
CA ARG A 296 -24.96 -2.77 0.82
C ARG A 296 -25.53 -3.75 -0.21
N ILE A 297 -24.70 -4.60 -0.81
CA ILE A 297 -25.17 -5.70 -1.68
C ILE A 297 -25.83 -6.78 -0.83
N GLN A 298 -25.17 -7.20 0.25
CA GLN A 298 -25.68 -8.22 1.19
C GLN A 298 -27.03 -7.84 1.78
N GLU A 299 -27.21 -6.57 2.20
CA GLU A 299 -28.49 -6.06 2.76
C GLU A 299 -29.67 -6.03 1.78
N LYS A 300 -29.44 -6.19 0.49
CA LYS A 300 -30.50 -6.24 -0.53
C LYS A 300 -30.89 -7.67 -0.94
N GLU A 301 -30.06 -8.64 -0.56
CA GLU A 301 -30.31 -10.06 -0.82
C GLU A 301 -31.16 -10.72 0.28
N ASP A 302 -31.25 -10.10 1.48
CA ASP A 302 -32.11 -10.47 2.60
C ASP A 302 -33.53 -9.89 2.42
#